data_b5a2ef0e3c6cd700ef080369d971e5f9
#
_entry.id   b5a2ef0e3c6cd700ef080369d971e5f9
#
_cell.length_a   1.000
_cell.length_b   1.000
_cell.length_c   1.000
_cell.angle_alpha   90.00
_cell.angle_beta   90.00
_cell.angle_gamma   90.00
#
_symmetry.space_group_name_H-M   'P 1'
#
loop_
_entity.id
_entity.type
_entity.pdbx_description
1 polymer ?
#
loop_
_entity_poly.entity_id
_entity_poly.type
_entity_poly.pdbx_seq_one_letter_code
_entity_poly.pdbx_strand_id
1 'polypeptide(L)'
;KDTPGVTRDRIYADCSWLNYNFTLIDTGGIEPDSSDVILSQMRDQAQIAIDTADVIIFLVDVRQGLTDADGKVADMLRRSQKPVVLCVNKVDSFKKMEADVYEFYNLGIGDPIPVSASNHQGVGDLLEAVSNHFKKDGSESDDDDRPRIAIVGRPNVGKSSIVNRLVGEKRVIVSDIAGTTRDAIDTPLKRNGREYILIDTAGLRRKSKIHEDLERYSIIRTVTAVERADVVVMVIDAAEGVAEQDAKIAGIAHERGKGVIIAVNKWDAVEKDDKTIYKMTEKIKQTLAYMPYAEFVFISAKTGQRLDKLFELIDMIIENQSMRIATGVLNEILAGAVAMQQPPSDKGRRLKIFYMTQISVKPPTFVVFVNDKKLMHYSYTRYIENQIRNAFGFRGTPLRFIIRERKEDK
;
A
#
# COMPACT_ATOMS: atom_id res chain seq x y z
N LYS A 1 -13.11 19.86 -14.43
CA LYS A 1 -12.68 20.06 -15.84
C LYS A 1 -12.73 18.71 -16.49
N ASP A 2 -13.77 18.50 -17.31
CA ASP A 2 -13.95 17.32 -18.13
C ASP A 2 -12.91 17.31 -19.23
N THR A 3 -11.81 16.65 -18.99
CA THR A 3 -10.87 16.24 -20.03
C THR A 3 -10.99 14.72 -20.18
N PRO A 4 -11.47 14.21 -21.34
CA PRO A 4 -11.53 12.77 -21.59
C PRO A 4 -10.12 12.20 -21.51
N GLY A 5 -9.88 11.27 -20.59
CA GLY A 5 -8.60 10.54 -20.46
C GLY A 5 -7.85 10.72 -19.14
N VAL A 6 -8.27 11.63 -18.23
CA VAL A 6 -7.51 11.92 -16.99
C VAL A 6 -8.08 11.24 -15.73
N THR A 7 -9.28 10.70 -15.76
CA THR A 7 -9.98 10.14 -14.58
C THR A 7 -10.11 8.63 -14.57
N ARG A 8 -9.45 7.89 -15.46
CA ARG A 8 -9.55 6.42 -15.51
C ARG A 8 -8.53 5.64 -14.66
N ASP A 9 -7.57 6.31 -14.00
CA ASP A 9 -6.41 5.64 -13.38
C ASP A 9 -6.33 5.73 -11.85
N ARG A 10 -7.34 6.25 -11.15
CA ARG A 10 -7.32 6.24 -9.67
C ARG A 10 -8.41 5.33 -9.13
N ILE A 11 -8.07 4.06 -8.99
CA ILE A 11 -8.92 3.05 -8.34
C ILE A 11 -8.88 3.20 -6.82
N TYR A 12 -7.91 3.95 -6.27
CA TYR A 12 -7.72 4.17 -4.83
C TYR A 12 -7.29 5.59 -4.54
N ALA A 13 -7.67 6.09 -3.36
CA ALA A 13 -7.25 7.40 -2.85
C ALA A 13 -7.02 7.32 -1.34
N ASP A 14 -5.93 7.93 -0.88
CA ASP A 14 -5.69 8.07 0.56
C ASP A 14 -6.56 9.19 1.10
N CYS A 15 -7.26 8.88 2.16
CA CYS A 15 -8.16 9.78 2.85
C CYS A 15 -7.79 9.85 4.33
N SER A 16 -8.06 11.01 4.95
CA SER A 16 -7.97 11.17 6.39
C SER A 16 -9.26 11.80 6.91
N TRP A 17 -9.77 11.27 8.02
CA TRP A 17 -10.94 11.79 8.72
C TRP A 17 -10.73 11.68 10.22
N LEU A 18 -10.85 12.79 10.93
CA LEU A 18 -10.50 12.87 12.35
C LEU A 18 -9.07 12.33 12.59
N ASN A 19 -8.93 11.27 13.38
CA ASN A 19 -7.65 10.64 13.71
C ASN A 19 -7.37 9.37 12.87
N TYR A 20 -8.23 9.07 11.89
CA TYR A 20 -8.12 7.87 11.05
C TYR A 20 -7.51 8.20 9.69
N ASN A 21 -6.60 7.35 9.22
CA ASN A 21 -6.11 7.34 7.86
C ASN A 21 -6.58 6.04 7.21
N PHE A 22 -7.17 6.13 6.02
CA PHE A 22 -7.70 4.99 5.29
C PHE A 22 -7.56 5.19 3.79
N THR A 23 -7.63 4.10 3.05
CA THR A 23 -7.62 4.11 1.58
C THR A 23 -9.02 3.87 1.06
N LEU A 24 -9.53 4.81 0.29
CA LEU A 24 -10.79 4.66 -0.45
C LEU A 24 -10.51 3.92 -1.76
N ILE A 25 -11.28 2.86 -2.02
CA ILE A 25 -11.21 2.09 -3.26
C ILE A 25 -12.48 2.35 -4.06
N ASP A 26 -12.33 2.91 -5.26
CA ASP A 26 -13.44 3.08 -6.20
C ASP A 26 -13.58 1.84 -7.07
N THR A 27 -14.73 1.18 -7.00
CA THR A 27 -15.01 -0.04 -7.78
C THR A 27 -15.50 0.27 -9.20
N GLY A 28 -15.72 1.54 -9.53
CA GLY A 28 -16.42 1.93 -10.75
C GLY A 28 -17.92 1.62 -10.68
N GLY A 29 -18.75 2.38 -11.37
CA GLY A 29 -20.19 2.18 -11.41
C GLY A 29 -20.53 0.80 -12.03
N ILE A 30 -21.41 0.06 -11.37
CA ILE A 30 -21.98 -1.18 -11.90
C ILE A 30 -23.11 -0.78 -12.85
N GLU A 31 -22.83 -0.77 -14.16
CA GLU A 31 -23.87 -0.59 -15.18
C GLU A 31 -24.42 -1.97 -15.59
N PRO A 32 -25.77 -2.20 -15.39
CA PRO A 32 -26.36 -3.52 -15.60
C PRO A 32 -26.68 -3.91 -17.06
N ASP A 33 -26.49 -3.04 -18.04
CA ASP A 33 -27.08 -3.17 -19.38
C ASP A 33 -26.16 -3.73 -20.48
N SER A 34 -25.13 -4.46 -20.17
CA SER A 34 -24.29 -5.08 -21.20
C SER A 34 -24.19 -6.60 -21.05
N SER A 35 -24.25 -7.29 -22.17
CA SER A 35 -24.24 -8.74 -22.43
C SER A 35 -23.62 -9.67 -21.34
N ASP A 36 -24.11 -10.89 -21.20
CA ASP A 36 -23.82 -11.90 -20.17
C ASP A 36 -22.35 -12.07 -19.71
N VAL A 37 -21.39 -11.80 -20.55
CA VAL A 37 -19.95 -11.88 -20.25
C VAL A 37 -19.51 -10.74 -19.32
N ILE A 38 -20.06 -9.54 -19.50
CA ILE A 38 -19.73 -8.35 -18.70
C ILE A 38 -20.36 -8.45 -17.31
N LEU A 39 -21.53 -9.05 -17.17
CA LEU A 39 -22.17 -9.29 -15.86
C LEU A 39 -21.35 -10.24 -14.96
N SER A 40 -20.71 -11.26 -15.53
CA SER A 40 -19.83 -12.14 -14.74
C SER A 40 -18.56 -11.41 -14.28
N GLN A 41 -17.99 -10.57 -15.13
CA GLN A 41 -16.80 -9.77 -14.83
C GLN A 41 -17.08 -8.70 -13.77
N MET A 42 -18.24 -8.02 -13.84
CA MET A 42 -18.64 -7.03 -12.84
C MET A 42 -18.94 -7.68 -11.48
N ARG A 43 -19.50 -8.88 -11.47
CA ARG A 43 -19.73 -9.65 -10.24
C ARG A 43 -18.39 -10.03 -9.59
N ASP A 44 -17.43 -10.47 -10.38
CA ASP A 44 -16.08 -10.80 -9.89
C ASP A 44 -15.36 -9.55 -9.36
N GLN A 45 -15.58 -8.38 -9.97
CA GLN A 45 -15.08 -7.08 -9.49
C GLN A 45 -15.65 -6.71 -8.13
N ALA A 46 -16.94 -6.69 -8.03
CA ALA A 46 -17.61 -6.39 -6.77
C ALA A 46 -17.18 -7.38 -5.67
N GLN A 47 -17.06 -8.67 -6.00
CA GLN A 47 -16.64 -9.68 -5.03
C GLN A 47 -15.24 -9.44 -4.48
N ILE A 48 -14.28 -9.06 -5.32
CA ILE A 48 -12.92 -8.77 -4.87
C ILE A 48 -12.87 -7.50 -4.01
N ALA A 49 -13.60 -6.45 -4.40
CA ALA A 49 -13.70 -5.25 -3.59
C ALA A 49 -14.33 -5.55 -2.22
N ILE A 50 -15.38 -6.36 -2.18
CA ILE A 50 -16.01 -6.84 -0.95
C ILE A 50 -15.01 -7.64 -0.11
N ASP A 51 -14.26 -8.58 -0.70
CA ASP A 51 -13.32 -9.43 0.01
C ASP A 51 -12.14 -8.62 0.61
N THR A 52 -11.73 -7.55 -0.04
CA THR A 52 -10.57 -6.75 0.37
C THR A 52 -10.90 -5.57 1.29
N ALA A 53 -12.14 -5.05 1.25
CA ALA A 53 -12.53 -3.91 2.07
C ALA A 53 -12.70 -4.30 3.55
N ASP A 54 -12.30 -3.42 4.47
CA ASP A 54 -12.62 -3.53 5.89
C ASP A 54 -14.04 -3.01 6.19
N VAL A 55 -14.46 -1.95 5.47
CA VAL A 55 -15.81 -1.36 5.52
C VAL A 55 -16.25 -1.07 4.10
N ILE A 56 -17.51 -1.30 3.79
CA ILE A 56 -18.08 -1.09 2.46
C ILE A 56 -19.07 0.08 2.51
N ILE A 57 -18.91 1.05 1.63
CA ILE A 57 -19.93 2.07 1.37
C ILE A 57 -20.75 1.59 0.19
N PHE A 58 -22.02 1.29 0.42
CA PHE A 58 -22.97 0.98 -0.65
C PHE A 58 -23.68 2.25 -1.08
N LEU A 59 -23.36 2.74 -2.28
CA LEU A 59 -23.85 4.01 -2.81
C LEU A 59 -25.04 3.77 -3.75
N VAL A 60 -26.19 4.37 -3.43
CA VAL A 60 -27.43 4.33 -4.24
C VAL A 60 -27.91 5.74 -4.60
N ASP A 61 -28.73 5.87 -5.64
CA ASP A 61 -29.22 7.16 -6.15
C ASP A 61 -30.69 7.33 -5.80
N VAL A 62 -31.02 8.30 -4.93
CA VAL A 62 -32.39 8.57 -4.51
C VAL A 62 -33.33 8.93 -5.68
N ARG A 63 -32.79 9.53 -6.75
CA ARG A 63 -33.60 9.95 -7.91
C ARG A 63 -34.04 8.77 -8.78
N GLN A 64 -33.30 7.66 -8.75
CA GLN A 64 -33.66 6.44 -9.46
C GLN A 64 -34.64 5.57 -8.66
N GLY A 65 -34.74 5.83 -7.34
CA GLY A 65 -35.47 4.96 -6.41
C GLY A 65 -34.77 3.62 -6.23
N LEU A 66 -35.44 2.69 -5.55
CA LEU A 66 -34.92 1.35 -5.31
C LEU A 66 -35.03 0.50 -6.57
N THR A 67 -33.90 -0.02 -7.05
CA THR A 67 -33.84 -0.88 -8.25
C THR A 67 -33.62 -2.36 -7.90
N ASP A 68 -33.97 -3.26 -8.82
CA ASP A 68 -33.67 -4.70 -8.69
C ASP A 68 -32.16 -4.97 -8.62
N ALA A 69 -31.35 -4.13 -9.26
CA ALA A 69 -29.91 -4.21 -9.21
C ALA A 69 -29.38 -3.92 -7.80
N ASP A 70 -29.93 -2.89 -7.13
CA ASP A 70 -29.59 -2.55 -5.74
C ASP A 70 -29.93 -3.71 -4.80
N GLY A 71 -31.08 -4.35 -5.00
CA GLY A 71 -31.50 -5.52 -4.23
C GLY A 71 -30.51 -6.69 -4.37
N LYS A 72 -30.04 -6.98 -5.58
CA LYS A 72 -29.06 -8.06 -5.85
C LYS A 72 -27.70 -7.76 -5.21
N VAL A 73 -27.24 -6.49 -5.29
CA VAL A 73 -26.01 -6.07 -4.63
C VAL A 73 -26.15 -6.15 -3.10
N ALA A 74 -27.28 -5.70 -2.54
CA ALA A 74 -27.54 -5.79 -1.12
C ALA A 74 -27.52 -7.25 -0.60
N ASP A 75 -28.07 -8.20 -1.38
CA ASP A 75 -28.00 -9.64 -1.07
C ASP A 75 -26.55 -10.16 -1.02
N MET A 76 -25.72 -9.70 -1.95
CA MET A 76 -24.31 -10.05 -2.01
C MET A 76 -23.54 -9.47 -0.82
N LEU A 77 -23.82 -8.22 -0.45
CA LEU A 77 -23.22 -7.55 0.70
C LEU A 77 -23.62 -8.21 2.02
N ARG A 78 -24.87 -8.59 2.21
CA ARG A 78 -25.32 -9.32 3.40
C ARG A 78 -24.58 -10.66 3.60
N ARG A 79 -24.27 -11.36 2.51
CA ARG A 79 -23.52 -12.63 2.55
C ARG A 79 -22.05 -12.46 2.89
N SER A 80 -21.49 -11.28 2.65
CA SER A 80 -20.06 -11.00 2.88
C SER A 80 -19.71 -10.92 4.37
N GLN A 81 -20.69 -10.67 5.25
CA GLN A 81 -20.50 -10.42 6.68
C GLN A 81 -19.56 -9.23 7.00
N LYS A 82 -19.29 -8.39 6.03
CA LYS A 82 -18.51 -7.17 6.22
C LYS A 82 -19.40 -6.03 6.71
N PRO A 83 -18.88 -5.08 7.49
CA PRO A 83 -19.61 -3.85 7.80
C PRO A 83 -19.98 -3.10 6.52
N VAL A 84 -21.25 -2.75 6.39
CA VAL A 84 -21.78 -2.00 5.25
C VAL A 84 -22.44 -0.73 5.75
N VAL A 85 -22.10 0.40 5.12
CA VAL A 85 -22.73 1.69 5.35
C VAL A 85 -23.52 2.06 4.10
N LEU A 86 -24.85 2.17 4.24
CA LEU A 86 -25.74 2.52 3.13
C LEU A 86 -25.74 4.04 2.93
N CYS A 87 -25.28 4.49 1.78
CA CYS A 87 -25.24 5.90 1.40
C CYS A 87 -26.24 6.19 0.28
N VAL A 88 -27.24 7.00 0.56
CA VAL A 88 -28.25 7.45 -0.41
C VAL A 88 -27.82 8.81 -0.93
N ASN A 89 -27.32 8.86 -2.17
CA ASN A 89 -26.78 10.09 -2.78
C ASN A 89 -27.83 10.84 -3.57
N LYS A 90 -27.49 12.08 -3.92
CA LYS A 90 -28.30 13.07 -4.65
C LYS A 90 -29.52 13.56 -3.85
N VAL A 91 -29.44 13.50 -2.52
CA VAL A 91 -30.45 14.08 -1.63
C VAL A 91 -30.20 15.57 -1.44
N ASP A 92 -30.64 16.37 -2.41
CA ASP A 92 -30.38 17.82 -2.39
C ASP A 92 -31.24 18.57 -1.37
N SER A 93 -32.33 17.98 -0.89
CA SER A 93 -33.17 18.49 0.18
C SER A 93 -33.81 17.34 0.95
N PHE A 94 -33.28 17.03 2.14
CA PHE A 94 -33.79 15.94 2.98
C PHE A 94 -35.28 16.10 3.28
N LYS A 95 -35.74 17.28 3.67
CA LYS A 95 -37.17 17.54 3.99
C LYS A 95 -38.14 17.19 2.87
N LYS A 96 -37.71 17.31 1.60
CA LYS A 96 -38.56 17.01 0.43
C LYS A 96 -38.46 15.56 -0.03
N MET A 97 -37.35 14.90 0.27
CA MET A 97 -37.01 13.57 -0.24
C MET A 97 -36.92 12.53 0.90
N GLU A 98 -37.45 12.85 2.07
CA GLU A 98 -37.39 12.00 3.26
C GLU A 98 -38.05 10.63 3.02
N ALA A 99 -39.25 10.62 2.40
CA ALA A 99 -39.93 9.39 2.06
C ALA A 99 -39.15 8.53 1.06
N ASP A 100 -38.52 9.16 0.07
CA ASP A 100 -37.71 8.48 -0.95
C ASP A 100 -36.45 7.87 -0.33
N VAL A 101 -35.83 8.54 0.67
CA VAL A 101 -34.67 7.99 1.40
C VAL A 101 -35.10 6.77 2.24
N TYR A 102 -36.27 6.82 2.87
CA TYR A 102 -36.73 5.73 3.70
C TYR A 102 -37.11 4.45 2.91
N GLU A 103 -37.39 4.56 1.61
CA GLU A 103 -37.56 3.41 0.73
C GLU A 103 -36.41 2.44 0.77
N PHE A 104 -35.17 2.95 0.92
CA PHE A 104 -33.93 2.16 0.94
C PHE A 104 -33.74 1.30 2.20
N TYR A 105 -34.55 1.47 3.25
CA TYR A 105 -34.60 0.50 4.35
C TYR A 105 -34.98 -0.91 3.88
N ASN A 106 -35.73 -1.03 2.78
CA ASN A 106 -36.08 -2.32 2.19
C ASN A 106 -34.85 -3.13 1.73
N LEU A 107 -33.68 -2.54 1.59
CA LEU A 107 -32.44 -3.25 1.33
C LEU A 107 -31.95 -4.09 2.52
N GLY A 108 -32.35 -3.78 3.74
CA GLY A 108 -32.02 -4.56 4.95
C GLY A 108 -30.52 -4.62 5.26
N ILE A 109 -29.77 -3.55 4.97
CA ILE A 109 -28.32 -3.47 5.19
C ILE A 109 -27.91 -2.32 6.12
N GLY A 110 -28.82 -1.77 6.89
CA GLY A 110 -28.62 -0.70 7.86
C GLY A 110 -29.38 0.57 7.52
N ASP A 111 -29.13 1.63 8.29
CA ASP A 111 -29.79 2.91 8.16
C ASP A 111 -29.27 3.67 6.91
N PRO A 112 -30.15 4.16 6.04
CA PRO A 112 -29.76 4.95 4.87
C PRO A 112 -29.25 6.34 5.31
N ILE A 113 -28.03 6.67 4.97
CA ILE A 113 -27.44 7.97 5.25
C ILE A 113 -27.63 8.88 4.02
N PRO A 114 -28.41 9.95 4.14
CA PRO A 114 -28.66 10.86 3.03
C PRO A 114 -27.46 11.75 2.77
N VAL A 115 -27.00 11.80 1.52
CA VAL A 115 -25.84 12.58 1.08
C VAL A 115 -26.20 13.36 -0.19
N SER A 116 -25.73 14.58 -0.28
CA SER A 116 -25.62 15.29 -1.56
C SER A 116 -24.16 15.60 -1.84
N ALA A 117 -23.53 14.75 -2.65
CA ALA A 117 -22.11 14.90 -2.99
C ALA A 117 -21.84 16.23 -3.72
N SER A 118 -22.75 16.69 -4.57
CA SER A 118 -22.66 17.96 -5.29
C SER A 118 -22.70 19.17 -4.36
N ASN A 119 -23.46 19.10 -3.27
CA ASN A 119 -23.63 20.20 -2.30
C ASN A 119 -22.79 20.00 -1.03
N HIS A 120 -21.97 18.97 -0.98
CA HIS A 120 -21.16 18.59 0.19
C HIS A 120 -21.97 18.40 1.49
N GLN A 121 -23.24 17.99 1.39
CA GLN A 121 -24.12 17.75 2.53
C GLN A 121 -24.12 16.26 2.92
N GLY A 122 -24.16 15.96 4.22
CA GLY A 122 -24.21 14.59 4.77
C GLY A 122 -22.91 13.80 4.65
N VAL A 123 -21.85 14.35 4.04
CA VAL A 123 -20.55 13.64 3.89
C VAL A 123 -19.89 13.41 5.24
N GLY A 124 -20.03 14.36 6.19
CA GLY A 124 -19.50 14.20 7.55
C GLY A 124 -20.16 13.02 8.27
N ASP A 125 -21.49 12.92 8.22
CA ASP A 125 -22.27 11.84 8.85
C ASP A 125 -21.92 10.47 8.24
N LEU A 126 -21.70 10.43 6.91
CA LEU A 126 -21.23 9.24 6.20
C LEU A 126 -19.85 8.80 6.70
N LEU A 127 -18.89 9.75 6.77
CA LEU A 127 -17.53 9.44 7.21
C LEU A 127 -17.47 9.06 8.69
N GLU A 128 -18.33 9.65 9.53
CA GLU A 128 -18.48 9.26 10.93
C GLU A 128 -19.03 7.84 11.05
N ALA A 129 -20.07 7.50 10.31
CA ALA A 129 -20.63 6.14 10.28
C ALA A 129 -19.59 5.11 9.82
N VAL A 130 -18.79 5.44 8.79
CA VAL A 130 -17.70 4.58 8.32
C VAL A 130 -16.62 4.43 9.39
N SER A 131 -16.21 5.53 10.02
CA SER A 131 -15.13 5.52 11.03
C SER A 131 -15.52 4.77 12.31
N ASN A 132 -16.81 4.67 12.63
CA ASN A 132 -17.31 3.85 13.76
C ASN A 132 -17.02 2.36 13.59
N HIS A 133 -16.79 1.90 12.36
CA HIS A 133 -16.39 0.52 12.06
C HIS A 133 -14.87 0.35 12.01
N PHE A 134 -14.10 1.44 12.05
CA PHE A 134 -12.64 1.33 12.15
C PHE A 134 -12.26 0.83 13.53
N LYS A 135 -11.26 -0.04 13.59
CA LYS A 135 -10.70 -0.45 14.87
C LYS A 135 -10.10 0.78 15.54
N LYS A 136 -10.48 1.05 16.78
CA LYS A 136 -9.81 2.09 17.57
C LYS A 136 -8.36 1.68 17.73
N ASP A 137 -7.42 2.56 17.34
CA ASP A 137 -6.02 2.43 17.72
C ASP A 137 -5.96 2.30 19.25
N GLY A 138 -5.74 1.09 19.77
CA GLY A 138 -5.74 0.80 21.20
C GLY A 138 -6.51 -0.44 21.64
N SER A 139 -7.38 -1.04 20.80
CA SER A 139 -7.89 -2.38 21.05
C SER A 139 -6.85 -3.37 20.55
N GLU A 140 -6.09 -3.94 21.47
CA GLU A 140 -5.22 -5.11 21.31
C GLU A 140 -5.07 -5.56 19.87
N SER A 141 -4.09 -4.96 19.16
CA SER A 141 -3.41 -5.73 18.15
C SER A 141 -2.94 -6.98 18.91
N ASP A 142 -3.47 -8.15 18.58
CA ASP A 142 -2.63 -9.33 18.73
C ASP A 142 -1.31 -8.90 18.11
N ASP A 143 -0.34 -8.59 18.94
CA ASP A 143 1.02 -8.22 18.57
C ASP A 143 1.65 -9.45 17.94
N ASP A 144 1.16 -9.76 16.73
CA ASP A 144 1.80 -10.73 15.88
C ASP A 144 3.03 -10.04 15.29
N ASP A 145 4.10 -10.01 16.11
CA ASP A 145 5.41 -9.45 15.79
C ASP A 145 6.10 -10.13 14.60
N ARG A 146 5.43 -11.15 14.01
CA ARG A 146 5.96 -11.85 12.84
C ARG A 146 6.02 -10.91 11.63
N PRO A 147 7.19 -10.80 11.00
CA PRO A 147 7.34 -10.00 9.79
C PRO A 147 6.38 -10.41 8.68
N ARG A 148 5.70 -9.43 8.12
CA ARG A 148 4.73 -9.59 7.03
C ARG A 148 5.38 -9.28 5.70
N ILE A 149 5.33 -10.21 4.77
CA ILE A 149 6.00 -10.13 3.47
C ILE A 149 4.97 -10.19 2.35
N ALA A 150 4.94 -9.18 1.49
CA ALA A 150 4.16 -9.20 0.25
C ALA A 150 5.07 -9.51 -0.94
N ILE A 151 4.65 -10.45 -1.80
CA ILE A 151 5.32 -10.75 -3.06
C ILE A 151 4.48 -10.17 -4.20
N VAL A 152 4.98 -9.10 -4.80
CA VAL A 152 4.26 -8.30 -5.82
C VAL A 152 5.01 -8.25 -7.14
N GLY A 153 4.36 -7.79 -8.20
CA GLY A 153 4.93 -7.65 -9.54
C GLY A 153 3.91 -8.03 -10.62
N ARG A 154 4.27 -7.80 -11.89
CA ARG A 154 3.43 -8.08 -13.06
C ARG A 154 2.98 -9.56 -13.14
N PRO A 155 1.94 -9.88 -13.92
CA PRO A 155 1.62 -11.25 -14.29
C PRO A 155 2.85 -11.98 -14.89
N ASN A 156 2.94 -13.28 -14.68
CA ASN A 156 3.95 -14.19 -15.27
C ASN A 156 5.44 -13.97 -14.90
N VAL A 157 5.78 -13.00 -14.03
CA VAL A 157 7.17 -12.81 -13.53
C VAL A 157 7.63 -13.91 -12.57
N GLY A 158 6.71 -14.82 -12.17
CA GLY A 158 7.05 -15.98 -11.35
C GLY A 158 6.73 -15.87 -9.86
N LYS A 159 5.85 -14.94 -9.43
CA LYS A 159 5.42 -14.78 -8.03
C LYS A 159 4.91 -16.10 -7.42
N SER A 160 3.95 -16.75 -8.11
CA SER A 160 3.39 -18.03 -7.66
C SER A 160 4.45 -19.14 -7.57
N SER A 161 5.42 -19.14 -8.47
CA SER A 161 6.54 -20.09 -8.44
C SER A 161 7.44 -19.87 -7.22
N ILE A 162 7.70 -18.60 -6.88
CA ILE A 162 8.45 -18.25 -5.66
C ILE A 162 7.70 -18.74 -4.42
N VAL A 163 6.41 -18.38 -4.28
CA VAL A 163 5.58 -18.80 -3.15
C VAL A 163 5.53 -20.32 -3.02
N ASN A 164 5.22 -21.03 -4.12
CA ASN A 164 5.16 -22.49 -4.11
C ASN A 164 6.49 -23.12 -3.73
N ARG A 165 7.60 -22.55 -4.19
CA ARG A 165 8.94 -23.03 -3.83
C ARG A 165 9.22 -22.81 -2.35
N LEU A 166 8.94 -21.61 -1.83
CA LEU A 166 9.14 -21.26 -0.43
C LEU A 166 8.32 -22.16 0.51
N VAL A 167 7.05 -22.41 0.15
CA VAL A 167 6.15 -23.27 0.95
C VAL A 167 6.50 -24.76 0.80
N GLY A 168 7.02 -25.18 -0.35
CA GLY A 168 7.38 -26.58 -0.64
C GLY A 168 8.75 -27.02 -0.16
N GLU A 169 9.59 -26.13 0.36
CA GLU A 169 10.91 -26.49 0.87
C GLU A 169 10.84 -27.24 2.21
N LYS A 170 11.59 -28.34 2.35
CA LYS A 170 11.66 -29.15 3.59
C LYS A 170 12.11 -28.36 4.84
N ARG A 171 12.71 -27.19 4.66
CA ARG A 171 13.17 -26.27 5.73
C ARG A 171 12.10 -25.27 6.16
N VAL A 172 10.95 -25.26 5.50
CA VAL A 172 9.83 -24.34 5.78
C VAL A 172 8.69 -25.16 6.37
N ILE A 173 8.31 -24.84 7.58
CA ILE A 173 7.14 -25.41 8.24
C ILE A 173 5.99 -24.43 8.01
N VAL A 174 4.96 -24.86 7.31
CA VAL A 174 3.69 -24.15 7.23
C VAL A 174 2.92 -24.50 8.50
N SER A 175 2.62 -23.51 9.32
CA SER A 175 1.86 -23.75 10.55
C SER A 175 0.37 -23.88 10.20
N ASP A 176 -0.19 -25.05 10.49
CA ASP A 176 -1.64 -25.32 10.39
C ASP A 176 -2.41 -24.87 11.65
N ILE A 177 -1.87 -23.96 12.44
CA ILE A 177 -2.55 -23.47 13.63
C ILE A 177 -3.76 -22.63 13.19
N ALA A 178 -4.92 -23.26 13.17
CA ALA A 178 -6.20 -22.61 12.98
C ALA A 178 -6.41 -21.59 14.11
N GLY A 179 -6.56 -20.31 13.75
CA GLY A 179 -6.90 -19.23 14.69
C GLY A 179 -5.87 -18.10 14.82
N THR A 180 -4.65 -18.23 14.25
CA THR A 180 -3.61 -17.18 14.33
C THR A 180 -3.55 -16.25 13.10
N THR A 181 -4.31 -16.55 12.04
CA THR A 181 -4.43 -15.69 10.86
C THR A 181 -5.87 -15.25 10.70
N ARG A 182 -6.12 -13.96 10.89
CA ARG A 182 -7.47 -13.35 10.70
C ARG A 182 -7.98 -13.44 9.25
N ASP A 183 -7.09 -13.71 8.29
CA ASP A 183 -7.43 -13.84 6.88
C ASP A 183 -7.00 -15.21 6.36
N ALA A 184 -7.95 -15.98 5.84
CA ALA A 184 -7.73 -17.28 5.20
C ALA A 184 -6.81 -17.23 3.95
N ILE A 185 -6.25 -16.07 3.65
CA ILE A 185 -5.48 -15.73 2.45
C ILE A 185 -3.98 -15.68 2.72
N ASP A 186 -3.58 -15.53 3.99
CA ASP A 186 -2.19 -15.40 4.41
C ASP A 186 -1.58 -16.78 4.76
N THR A 187 -0.27 -16.94 4.53
CA THR A 187 0.42 -18.19 4.84
C THR A 187 1.55 -17.95 5.83
N PRO A 188 1.44 -18.44 7.08
CA PRO A 188 2.55 -18.44 8.01
C PRO A 188 3.64 -19.40 7.53
N LEU A 189 4.89 -18.98 7.64
CA LEU A 189 6.04 -19.81 7.33
C LEU A 189 7.12 -19.63 8.40
N LYS A 190 7.85 -20.72 8.68
CA LYS A 190 9.00 -20.72 9.60
C LYS A 190 10.24 -21.14 8.84
N ARG A 191 11.29 -20.31 8.92
CA ARG A 191 12.58 -20.59 8.29
C ARG A 191 13.72 -20.20 9.23
N ASN A 192 14.71 -21.08 9.39
CA ASN A 192 15.87 -20.87 10.26
C ASN A 192 15.51 -20.43 11.69
N GLY A 193 14.38 -20.93 12.24
CA GLY A 193 13.92 -20.58 13.58
C GLY A 193 13.12 -19.28 13.68
N ARG A 194 13.07 -18.46 12.63
CA ARG A 194 12.27 -17.22 12.55
C ARG A 194 10.94 -17.48 11.84
N GLU A 195 9.89 -16.83 12.30
CA GLU A 195 8.55 -16.94 11.74
C GLU A 195 8.22 -15.70 10.94
N TYR A 196 7.47 -15.88 9.83
CA TYR A 196 7.04 -14.84 8.90
C TYR A 196 5.60 -15.09 8.46
N ILE A 197 4.96 -14.09 7.92
CA ILE A 197 3.64 -14.19 7.29
C ILE A 197 3.76 -13.73 5.83
N LEU A 198 3.46 -14.64 4.90
CA LEU A 198 3.30 -14.27 3.49
C LEU A 198 1.88 -13.78 3.24
N ILE A 199 1.74 -12.54 2.81
CA ILE A 199 0.47 -11.87 2.55
C ILE A 199 -0.11 -12.28 1.19
N ASP A 200 -1.44 -12.48 1.12
CA ASP A 200 -2.23 -12.75 -0.10
C ASP A 200 -1.75 -13.95 -0.94
N THR A 201 -1.35 -15.03 -0.32
CA THR A 201 -0.85 -16.20 -1.05
C THR A 201 -1.95 -16.98 -1.77
N ALA A 202 -3.21 -16.94 -1.32
CA ALA A 202 -4.33 -17.63 -1.98
C ALA A 202 -4.62 -17.06 -3.39
N GLY A 203 -4.49 -15.75 -3.57
CA GLY A 203 -4.56 -15.13 -4.88
C GLY A 203 -3.44 -15.59 -5.83
N LEU A 204 -2.28 -15.92 -5.29
CA LEU A 204 -1.15 -16.44 -6.07
C LEU A 204 -1.26 -17.94 -6.39
N ARG A 205 -1.96 -18.74 -5.56
CA ARG A 205 -2.15 -20.20 -5.74
C ARG A 205 -3.29 -20.55 -6.70
N ARG A 206 -4.38 -19.75 -6.77
CA ARG A 206 -5.56 -20.03 -7.60
C ARG A 206 -5.38 -19.76 -9.10
N LYS A 207 -4.26 -19.19 -9.54
CA LYS A 207 -4.02 -18.80 -10.93
C LYS A 207 -3.63 -19.97 -11.84
N SER A 208 -4.61 -20.76 -12.31
CA SER A 208 -4.36 -21.61 -13.48
C SER A 208 -5.39 -21.47 -14.61
N LYS A 209 -6.46 -20.67 -14.50
CA LYS A 209 -7.57 -20.79 -15.48
C LYS A 209 -8.29 -19.54 -15.99
N ILE A 210 -7.91 -18.28 -15.69
CA ILE A 210 -8.68 -17.12 -16.17
C ILE A 210 -7.76 -16.06 -16.80
N HIS A 211 -8.00 -15.72 -18.06
CA HIS A 211 -7.27 -14.73 -18.88
C HIS A 211 -7.93 -13.33 -18.88
N GLU A 212 -7.12 -12.32 -19.07
CA GLU A 212 -7.30 -10.95 -19.64
C GLU A 212 -7.97 -9.81 -18.84
N ASP A 213 -8.97 -10.01 -17.97
CA ASP A 213 -9.54 -8.88 -17.18
C ASP A 213 -8.85 -8.66 -15.82
N LEU A 214 -7.72 -9.29 -15.63
CA LEU A 214 -6.97 -9.43 -14.39
C LEU A 214 -6.09 -8.23 -14.03
N GLU A 215 -5.88 -7.24 -14.90
CA GLU A 215 -4.92 -6.15 -14.63
C GLU A 215 -5.41 -5.22 -13.52
N ARG A 216 -6.66 -4.76 -13.57
CA ARG A 216 -7.22 -3.89 -12.51
C ARG A 216 -7.28 -4.58 -11.16
N TYR A 217 -7.67 -5.85 -11.14
CA TYR A 217 -7.71 -6.67 -9.92
C TYR A 217 -6.35 -6.92 -9.32
N SER A 218 -5.36 -7.11 -10.18
CA SER A 218 -3.97 -7.26 -9.77
C SER A 218 -3.49 -6.01 -9.01
N ILE A 219 -3.95 -4.81 -9.37
CA ILE A 219 -3.55 -3.55 -8.73
C ILE A 219 -4.19 -3.43 -7.33
N ILE A 220 -5.50 -3.62 -7.18
CA ILE A 220 -6.18 -3.53 -5.88
C ILE A 220 -5.57 -4.52 -4.88
N ARG A 221 -5.41 -5.78 -5.27
CA ARG A 221 -4.76 -6.78 -4.42
C ARG A 221 -3.32 -6.42 -4.07
N THR A 222 -2.60 -5.86 -5.05
CA THR A 222 -1.22 -5.41 -4.83
C THR A 222 -1.17 -4.28 -3.80
N VAL A 223 -2.06 -3.30 -3.89
CA VAL A 223 -2.16 -2.20 -2.91
C VAL A 223 -2.46 -2.76 -1.52
N THR A 224 -3.50 -3.60 -1.39
CA THR A 224 -3.87 -4.20 -0.11
C THR A 224 -2.75 -5.06 0.49
N ALA A 225 -2.07 -5.87 -0.35
CA ALA A 225 -0.93 -6.67 0.10
C ALA A 225 0.23 -5.79 0.57
N VAL A 226 0.54 -4.72 -0.18
CA VAL A 226 1.58 -3.75 0.19
C VAL A 226 1.23 -3.05 1.50
N GLU A 227 -0.01 -2.63 1.71
CA GLU A 227 -0.42 -1.94 2.95
C GLU A 227 -0.24 -2.81 4.19
N ARG A 228 -0.54 -4.11 4.09
CA ARG A 228 -0.44 -5.06 5.19
C ARG A 228 0.98 -5.58 5.44
N ALA A 229 1.90 -5.39 4.49
CA ALA A 229 3.27 -5.88 4.58
C ALA A 229 4.19 -4.93 5.35
N ASP A 230 5.25 -5.50 5.95
CA ASP A 230 6.43 -4.76 6.43
C ASP A 230 7.46 -4.64 5.30
N VAL A 231 7.65 -5.74 4.56
CA VAL A 231 8.61 -5.81 3.45
C VAL A 231 7.90 -6.25 2.17
N VAL A 232 8.16 -5.54 1.10
CA VAL A 232 7.64 -5.82 -0.25
C VAL A 232 8.76 -6.41 -1.09
N VAL A 233 8.56 -7.63 -1.55
CA VAL A 233 9.42 -8.30 -2.54
C VAL A 233 8.81 -8.05 -3.91
N MET A 234 9.38 -7.10 -4.64
CA MET A 234 9.00 -6.79 -5.99
C MET A 234 9.69 -7.70 -6.99
N VAL A 235 8.93 -8.54 -7.66
CA VAL A 235 9.47 -9.54 -8.60
C VAL A 235 9.47 -8.98 -10.02
N ILE A 236 10.64 -9.02 -10.66
CA ILE A 236 10.87 -8.59 -12.05
C ILE A 236 11.37 -9.80 -12.83
N ASP A 237 10.96 -9.94 -14.08
CA ASP A 237 11.48 -10.95 -15.00
C ASP A 237 12.84 -10.50 -15.56
N ALA A 238 13.88 -11.33 -15.38
CA ALA A 238 15.22 -11.00 -15.85
C ALA A 238 15.33 -10.89 -17.37
N ALA A 239 14.52 -11.63 -18.13
CA ALA A 239 14.53 -11.59 -19.59
C ALA A 239 13.82 -10.35 -20.15
N GLU A 240 12.71 -9.94 -19.52
CA GLU A 240 11.92 -8.79 -19.96
C GLU A 240 12.45 -7.45 -19.40
N GLY A 241 13.07 -7.49 -18.24
CA GLY A 241 13.50 -6.29 -17.50
C GLY A 241 12.34 -5.54 -16.85
N VAL A 242 12.60 -4.28 -16.48
CA VAL A 242 11.61 -3.40 -15.83
C VAL A 242 10.67 -2.79 -16.85
N ALA A 243 9.36 -2.87 -16.59
CA ALA A 243 8.32 -2.19 -17.34
C ALA A 243 7.70 -1.04 -16.52
N GLU A 244 6.91 -0.19 -17.18
CA GLU A 244 6.20 0.93 -16.54
C GLU A 244 5.27 0.48 -15.40
N GLN A 245 4.60 -0.67 -15.57
CA GLN A 245 3.75 -1.25 -14.54
C GLN A 245 4.54 -1.66 -13.29
N ASP A 246 5.78 -2.14 -13.46
CA ASP A 246 6.67 -2.46 -12.34
C ASP A 246 7.02 -1.19 -11.55
N ALA A 247 7.30 -0.08 -12.24
CA ALA A 247 7.57 1.20 -11.61
C ALA A 247 6.35 1.73 -10.83
N LYS A 248 5.13 1.57 -11.36
CA LYS A 248 3.89 1.93 -10.64
C LYS A 248 3.72 1.12 -9.35
N ILE A 249 3.91 -0.18 -9.40
CA ILE A 249 3.83 -1.06 -8.22
C ILE A 249 4.89 -0.71 -7.17
N ALA A 250 6.12 -0.48 -7.62
CA ALA A 250 7.22 -0.06 -6.76
C ALA A 250 6.95 1.32 -6.10
N GLY A 251 6.32 2.24 -6.87
CA GLY A 251 5.89 3.55 -6.36
C GLY A 251 4.92 3.43 -5.19
N ILE A 252 3.94 2.52 -5.28
CA ILE A 252 3.00 2.24 -4.18
C ILE A 252 3.75 1.81 -2.91
N ALA A 253 4.70 0.89 -3.02
CA ALA A 253 5.47 0.43 -1.87
C ALA A 253 6.30 1.56 -1.24
N HIS A 254 6.88 2.43 -2.07
CA HIS A 254 7.62 3.62 -1.64
C HIS A 254 6.73 4.61 -0.88
N GLU A 255 5.59 4.98 -1.45
CA GLU A 255 4.63 5.93 -0.86
C GLU A 255 4.09 5.41 0.47
N ARG A 256 3.84 4.09 0.58
CA ARG A 256 3.41 3.45 1.84
C ARG A 256 4.53 3.31 2.87
N GLY A 257 5.76 3.64 2.53
CA GLY A 257 6.90 3.58 3.45
C GLY A 257 7.35 2.16 3.79
N LYS A 258 7.13 1.21 2.88
CA LYS A 258 7.49 -0.21 3.09
C LYS A 258 8.94 -0.48 2.76
N GLY A 259 9.54 -1.48 3.42
CA GLY A 259 10.84 -2.00 3.00
C GLY A 259 10.74 -2.65 1.63
N VAL A 260 11.74 -2.48 0.78
CA VAL A 260 11.66 -2.95 -0.62
C VAL A 260 12.88 -3.75 -1.03
N ILE A 261 12.61 -4.93 -1.60
CA ILE A 261 13.58 -5.79 -2.27
C ILE A 261 13.15 -5.96 -3.73
N ILE A 262 14.03 -5.68 -4.65
CA ILE A 262 13.86 -5.97 -6.07
C ILE A 262 14.41 -7.36 -6.35
N ALA A 263 13.53 -8.34 -6.53
CA ALA A 263 13.87 -9.73 -6.83
C ALA A 263 13.82 -9.95 -8.35
N VAL A 264 14.99 -10.00 -8.98
CA VAL A 264 15.12 -10.28 -10.41
C VAL A 264 15.09 -11.80 -10.59
N ASN A 265 13.93 -12.30 -11.01
CA ASN A 265 13.64 -13.74 -11.13
C ASN A 265 13.91 -14.26 -12.56
N LYS A 266 13.83 -15.57 -12.72
CA LYS A 266 14.18 -16.33 -13.94
C LYS A 266 15.66 -16.11 -14.33
N TRP A 267 16.51 -15.93 -13.35
CA TRP A 267 17.94 -15.71 -13.55
C TRP A 267 18.66 -16.88 -14.22
N ASP A 268 18.07 -18.09 -14.17
CA ASP A 268 18.52 -19.29 -14.88
C ASP A 268 18.37 -19.20 -16.40
N ALA A 269 17.47 -18.38 -16.92
CA ALA A 269 17.16 -18.23 -18.33
C ALA A 269 17.96 -17.15 -19.06
N VAL A 270 18.77 -16.37 -18.32
CA VAL A 270 19.54 -15.26 -18.89
C VAL A 270 20.98 -15.70 -19.23
N GLU A 271 21.44 -15.37 -20.43
CA GLU A 271 22.87 -15.48 -20.77
C GLU A 271 23.67 -14.45 -19.96
N LYS A 272 24.78 -14.90 -19.36
CA LYS A 272 25.50 -14.12 -18.34
C LYS A 272 26.94 -13.89 -18.76
N ASP A 273 27.35 -12.63 -18.67
CA ASP A 273 28.74 -12.20 -18.60
C ASP A 273 29.06 -11.62 -17.20
N ASP A 274 30.30 -11.33 -16.91
CA ASP A 274 30.74 -10.77 -15.62
C ASP A 274 30.08 -9.40 -15.31
N LYS A 275 29.53 -8.72 -16.31
CA LYS A 275 28.93 -7.38 -16.20
C LYS A 275 27.41 -7.41 -16.25
N THR A 276 26.78 -8.56 -16.50
CA THR A 276 25.33 -8.67 -16.71
C THR A 276 24.55 -8.20 -15.49
N ILE A 277 24.95 -8.63 -14.28
CA ILE A 277 24.33 -8.19 -13.01
C ILE A 277 24.44 -6.67 -12.86
N TYR A 278 25.63 -6.12 -13.10
CA TYR A 278 25.86 -4.69 -12.97
C TYR A 278 25.01 -3.87 -13.95
N LYS A 279 25.05 -4.23 -15.24
CA LYS A 279 24.26 -3.54 -16.29
C LYS A 279 22.77 -3.57 -16.00
N MET A 280 22.26 -4.72 -15.55
CA MET A 280 20.85 -4.87 -15.22
C MET A 280 20.48 -4.06 -13.97
N THR A 281 21.30 -4.10 -12.93
CA THR A 281 21.08 -3.29 -11.71
C THR A 281 21.02 -1.81 -12.04
N GLU A 282 21.95 -1.30 -12.84
CA GLU A 282 21.99 0.12 -13.24
C GLU A 282 20.75 0.50 -14.07
N LYS A 283 20.30 -0.34 -15.00
CA LYS A 283 19.08 -0.11 -15.77
C LYS A 283 17.85 -0.05 -14.87
N ILE A 284 17.74 -0.95 -13.89
CA ILE A 284 16.62 -0.95 -12.92
C ILE A 284 16.68 0.30 -12.06
N LYS A 285 17.84 0.67 -11.53
CA LYS A 285 18.03 1.88 -10.73
C LYS A 285 17.68 3.17 -11.48
N GLN A 286 17.96 3.24 -12.78
CA GLN A 286 17.56 4.39 -13.60
C GLN A 286 16.05 4.52 -13.68
N THR A 287 15.34 3.42 -13.87
CA THR A 287 13.87 3.40 -13.93
C THR A 287 13.24 3.67 -12.56
N LEU A 288 13.86 3.17 -11.48
CA LEU A 288 13.39 3.32 -10.09
C LEU A 288 14.23 4.35 -9.31
N ALA A 289 14.62 5.46 -9.95
CA ALA A 289 15.52 6.46 -9.38
C ALA A 289 15.01 7.12 -8.08
N TYR A 290 13.70 7.06 -7.83
CA TYR A 290 13.05 7.53 -6.60
C TYR A 290 13.26 6.58 -5.40
N MET A 291 13.78 5.37 -5.62
CA MET A 291 14.05 4.36 -4.58
C MET A 291 15.52 3.91 -4.55
N PRO A 292 16.48 4.81 -4.33
CA PRO A 292 17.89 4.45 -4.32
C PRO A 292 18.30 3.50 -3.19
N TYR A 293 17.43 3.35 -2.18
CA TYR A 293 17.63 2.49 -1.01
C TYR A 293 17.26 1.04 -1.25
N ALA A 294 16.51 0.72 -2.33
CA ALA A 294 16.01 -0.64 -2.59
C ALA A 294 17.16 -1.64 -2.74
N GLU A 295 17.01 -2.82 -2.14
CA GLU A 295 17.97 -3.90 -2.23
C GLU A 295 17.68 -4.81 -3.43
N PHE A 296 18.72 -5.41 -4.00
CA PHE A 296 18.60 -6.26 -5.18
C PHE A 296 19.01 -7.68 -4.89
N VAL A 297 18.24 -8.63 -5.40
CA VAL A 297 18.59 -10.04 -5.41
C VAL A 297 18.23 -10.67 -6.76
N PHE A 298 19.15 -11.46 -7.31
CA PHE A 298 18.96 -12.19 -8.57
C PHE A 298 18.68 -13.64 -8.25
N ILE A 299 17.45 -14.09 -8.47
CA ILE A 299 16.95 -15.40 -8.04
C ILE A 299 16.46 -16.25 -9.21
N SER A 300 16.34 -17.54 -8.99
CA SER A 300 15.57 -18.43 -9.84
C SER A 300 14.60 -19.25 -8.98
N ALA A 301 13.31 -18.98 -9.12
CA ALA A 301 12.28 -19.78 -8.48
C ALA A 301 12.27 -21.24 -8.98
N LYS A 302 12.70 -21.47 -10.24
CA LYS A 302 12.78 -22.80 -10.85
C LYS A 302 13.85 -23.66 -10.20
N THR A 303 15.05 -23.14 -10.01
CA THR A 303 16.20 -23.88 -9.48
C THR A 303 16.36 -23.74 -7.96
N GLY A 304 15.73 -22.74 -7.33
CA GLY A 304 15.91 -22.38 -5.93
C GLY A 304 17.12 -21.49 -5.66
N GLN A 305 17.79 -21.02 -6.72
CA GLN A 305 19.02 -20.23 -6.60
C GLN A 305 18.79 -18.93 -5.83
N ARG A 306 19.58 -18.69 -4.78
CA ARG A 306 19.63 -17.47 -3.95
C ARG A 306 18.34 -17.09 -3.23
N LEU A 307 17.42 -18.04 -3.00
CA LEU A 307 16.24 -17.78 -2.17
C LEU A 307 16.61 -17.57 -0.69
N ASP A 308 17.69 -18.22 -0.20
CA ASP A 308 18.23 -17.96 1.15
C ASP A 308 18.64 -16.47 1.29
N LYS A 309 19.30 -15.93 0.26
CA LYS A 309 19.72 -14.52 0.24
C LYS A 309 18.54 -13.56 0.32
N LEU A 310 17.39 -13.91 -0.25
CA LEU A 310 16.16 -13.13 -0.14
C LEU A 310 15.74 -12.96 1.34
N PHE A 311 15.77 -14.03 2.14
CA PHE A 311 15.41 -13.96 3.56
C PHE A 311 16.43 -13.20 4.39
N GLU A 312 17.71 -13.33 4.10
CA GLU A 312 18.74 -12.49 4.74
C GLU A 312 18.50 -11.00 4.52
N LEU A 313 18.07 -10.62 3.30
CA LEU A 313 17.71 -9.24 3.00
C LEU A 313 16.43 -8.81 3.71
N ILE A 314 15.42 -9.67 3.80
CA ILE A 314 14.18 -9.40 4.55
C ILE A 314 14.51 -9.11 6.01
N ASP A 315 15.32 -9.96 6.64
CA ASP A 315 15.70 -9.80 8.04
C ASP A 315 16.47 -8.51 8.28
N MET A 316 17.45 -8.20 7.43
CA MET A 316 18.20 -6.96 7.48
C MET A 316 17.29 -5.72 7.35
N ILE A 317 16.31 -5.76 6.45
CA ILE A 317 15.39 -4.64 6.25
C ILE A 317 14.51 -4.42 7.48
N ILE A 318 14.00 -5.50 8.07
CA ILE A 318 13.17 -5.43 9.29
C ILE A 318 13.96 -4.84 10.46
N GLU A 319 15.23 -5.24 10.62
CA GLU A 319 16.12 -4.67 11.61
C GLU A 319 16.34 -3.17 11.36
N ASN A 320 16.62 -2.79 10.10
CA ASN A 320 16.79 -1.39 9.72
C ASN A 320 15.51 -0.56 9.96
N GLN A 321 14.34 -1.09 9.61
CA GLN A 321 13.07 -0.40 9.86
C GLN A 321 12.78 -0.18 11.35
N SER A 322 13.22 -1.08 12.19
CA SER A 322 12.99 -1.04 13.65
C SER A 322 14.05 -0.22 14.39
N MET A 323 15.09 0.23 13.69
CA MET A 323 16.19 0.99 14.30
C MET A 323 15.71 2.33 14.84
N ARG A 324 16.02 2.57 16.12
CA ARG A 324 15.76 3.85 16.78
C ARG A 324 17.07 4.53 17.13
N ILE A 325 17.21 5.77 16.69
CA ILE A 325 18.41 6.58 16.87
C ILE A 325 18.16 7.61 17.96
N ALA A 326 19.10 7.75 18.87
CA ALA A 326 19.03 8.77 19.93
C ALA A 326 19.08 10.17 19.34
N THR A 327 18.26 11.09 19.87
CA THR A 327 18.14 12.47 19.37
C THR A 327 19.48 13.21 19.41
N GLY A 328 20.34 12.96 20.41
CA GLY A 328 21.69 13.56 20.47
C GLY A 328 22.56 13.20 19.28
N VAL A 329 22.62 11.89 18.94
CA VAL A 329 23.40 11.39 17.80
C VAL A 329 22.88 11.93 16.47
N LEU A 330 21.54 12.01 16.31
CA LEU A 330 20.93 12.63 15.12
C LEU A 330 21.34 14.09 14.96
N ASN A 331 21.43 14.85 16.05
CA ASN A 331 21.79 16.26 15.99
C ASN A 331 23.28 16.48 15.80
N GLU A 332 24.15 15.58 16.24
CA GLU A 332 25.59 15.60 15.90
C GLU A 332 25.79 15.42 14.39
N ILE A 333 25.09 14.44 13.76
CA ILE A 333 25.14 14.22 12.32
C ILE A 333 24.56 15.43 11.57
N LEU A 334 23.42 15.98 12.03
CA LEU A 334 22.82 17.17 11.45
C LEU A 334 23.77 18.37 11.50
N ALA A 335 24.42 18.61 12.62
CA ALA A 335 25.40 19.69 12.77
C ALA A 335 26.61 19.50 11.82
N GLY A 336 27.12 18.27 11.70
CA GLY A 336 28.15 17.94 10.73
C GLY A 336 27.70 18.17 9.28
N ALA A 337 26.49 17.73 8.93
CA ALA A 337 25.91 17.93 7.61
C ALA A 337 25.77 19.44 7.26
N VAL A 338 25.24 20.24 8.20
CA VAL A 338 25.07 21.69 8.03
C VAL A 338 26.43 22.40 7.90
N ALA A 339 27.46 21.93 8.62
CA ALA A 339 28.82 22.48 8.51
C ALA A 339 29.46 22.17 7.15
N MET A 340 29.25 20.95 6.63
CA MET A 340 29.80 20.55 5.32
C MET A 340 29.11 21.26 4.14
N GLN A 341 27.79 21.33 4.17
CA GLN A 341 26.98 21.98 3.15
C GLN A 341 25.98 22.92 3.79
N GLN A 342 26.23 24.21 3.66
CA GLN A 342 25.36 25.21 4.25
C GLN A 342 23.95 25.17 3.67
N PRO A 343 22.92 25.36 4.53
CA PRO A 343 21.53 25.39 4.11
C PRO A 343 21.26 26.47 3.05
N PRO A 344 20.31 26.23 2.14
CA PRO A 344 19.96 27.19 1.08
C PRO A 344 19.42 28.51 1.65
N SER A 345 19.56 29.56 0.85
CA SER A 345 18.96 30.88 1.13
C SER A 345 18.09 31.30 -0.05
N ASP A 346 16.96 31.94 0.23
CA ASP A 346 16.08 32.55 -0.76
C ASP A 346 15.77 33.99 -0.36
N LYS A 347 15.99 34.94 -1.30
CA LYS A 347 15.71 36.39 -1.13
C LYS A 347 16.29 36.98 0.18
N GLY A 348 17.53 36.60 0.50
CA GLY A 348 18.21 37.07 1.70
C GLY A 348 17.81 36.37 3.01
N ARG A 349 16.83 35.46 2.97
CA ARG A 349 16.45 34.61 4.11
C ARG A 349 17.20 33.31 4.05
N ARG A 350 17.90 32.97 5.10
CA ARG A 350 18.64 31.70 5.22
C ARG A 350 17.84 30.66 5.97
N LEU A 351 17.81 29.43 5.48
CA LEU A 351 17.28 28.30 6.21
C LEU A 351 18.13 28.06 7.47
N LYS A 352 17.49 28.06 8.61
CA LYS A 352 18.05 27.60 9.88
C LYS A 352 17.40 26.30 10.27
N ILE A 353 18.17 25.28 10.57
CA ILE A 353 17.70 24.01 11.09
C ILE A 353 18.08 23.97 12.58
N PHE A 354 17.09 23.85 13.45
CA PHE A 354 17.31 23.91 14.89
C PHE A 354 17.72 22.57 15.47
N TYR A 355 16.96 21.54 15.16
CA TYR A 355 17.22 20.17 15.59
C TYR A 355 16.35 19.17 14.79
N MET A 356 16.67 17.88 14.95
CA MET A 356 15.96 16.77 14.35
C MET A 356 15.72 15.68 15.40
N THR A 357 14.58 14.99 15.31
CA THR A 357 14.26 13.86 16.18
C THR A 357 13.55 12.76 15.38
N GLN A 358 13.73 11.52 15.76
CA GLN A 358 13.00 10.38 15.21
C GLN A 358 11.72 10.16 16.02
N ILE A 359 10.57 10.24 15.38
CA ILE A 359 9.25 10.09 16.04
C ILE A 359 8.66 8.69 15.92
N SER A 360 9.00 7.95 14.85
CA SER A 360 8.51 6.59 14.65
C SER A 360 9.52 5.70 13.95
N VAL A 361 9.25 4.40 13.99
CA VAL A 361 9.88 3.32 13.24
C VAL A 361 8.82 2.68 12.32
N LYS A 362 9.24 1.88 11.32
CA LYS A 362 8.34 1.15 10.40
C LYS A 362 7.28 2.02 9.69
N PRO A 363 7.65 3.07 8.91
CA PRO A 363 9.00 3.45 8.50
C PRO A 363 9.67 4.44 9.48
N PRO A 364 11.00 4.48 9.49
CA PRO A 364 11.74 5.48 10.26
C PRO A 364 11.35 6.88 9.81
N THR A 365 10.78 7.66 10.71
CA THR A 365 10.24 9.00 10.43
C THR A 365 10.93 10.03 11.31
N PHE A 366 11.46 11.05 10.67
CA PHE A 366 12.21 12.13 11.31
C PHE A 366 11.47 13.45 11.20
N VAL A 367 11.40 14.19 12.29
CA VAL A 367 10.91 15.57 12.29
C VAL A 367 12.10 16.50 12.32
N VAL A 368 12.17 17.40 11.35
CA VAL A 368 13.20 18.44 11.26
C VAL A 368 12.56 19.78 11.57
N PHE A 369 13.05 20.47 12.60
CA PHE A 369 12.55 21.76 13.01
C PHE A 369 13.36 22.88 12.37
N VAL A 370 12.67 23.76 11.64
CA VAL A 370 13.28 24.84 10.84
C VAL A 370 12.63 26.19 11.15
N ASN A 371 13.27 27.29 10.77
CA ASN A 371 12.72 28.64 10.88
C ASN A 371 11.62 28.94 9.83
N ASP A 372 11.72 28.37 8.65
CA ASP A 372 10.75 28.53 7.56
C ASP A 372 10.77 27.27 6.68
N LYS A 373 9.64 26.52 6.62
CA LYS A 373 9.55 25.29 5.84
C LYS A 373 9.66 25.51 4.34
N LYS A 374 9.32 26.71 3.84
CA LYS A 374 9.41 27.04 2.41
C LYS A 374 10.86 27.08 1.92
N LEU A 375 11.82 27.33 2.82
CA LEU A 375 13.24 27.32 2.53
C LEU A 375 13.85 25.92 2.48
N MET A 376 13.15 24.92 3.03
CA MET A 376 13.59 23.52 3.02
C MET A 376 13.29 22.87 1.68
N HIS A 377 14.16 23.09 0.70
CA HIS A 377 14.05 22.47 -0.62
C HIS A 377 14.27 20.97 -0.59
N TYR A 378 13.60 20.25 -1.48
CA TYR A 378 13.72 18.80 -1.63
C TYR A 378 15.17 18.31 -1.73
N SER A 379 16.02 19.02 -2.48
CA SER A 379 17.43 18.68 -2.65
C SER A 379 18.20 18.68 -1.32
N TYR A 380 17.88 19.61 -0.42
CA TYR A 380 18.54 19.67 0.88
C TYR A 380 18.01 18.60 1.84
N THR A 381 16.73 18.31 1.79
CA THR A 381 16.14 17.16 2.52
C THR A 381 16.84 15.88 2.10
N ARG A 382 17.03 15.68 0.79
CA ARG A 382 17.71 14.49 0.25
C ARG A 382 19.19 14.45 0.65
N TYR A 383 19.84 15.60 0.76
CA TYR A 383 21.20 15.67 1.28
C TYR A 383 21.28 15.19 2.73
N ILE A 384 20.36 15.66 3.61
CA ILE A 384 20.29 15.20 5.00
C ILE A 384 19.97 13.70 5.07
N GLU A 385 19.03 13.22 4.25
CA GLU A 385 18.74 11.79 4.14
C GLU A 385 20.00 10.97 3.82
N ASN A 386 20.79 11.41 2.85
CA ASN A 386 22.04 10.73 2.48
C ASN A 386 23.05 10.71 3.64
N GLN A 387 23.15 11.78 4.43
CA GLN A 387 24.03 11.80 5.61
C GLN A 387 23.58 10.79 6.67
N ILE A 388 22.27 10.68 6.92
CA ILE A 388 21.70 9.67 7.83
C ILE A 388 21.97 8.26 7.30
N ARG A 389 21.76 8.02 5.99
CA ARG A 389 22.05 6.72 5.37
C ARG A 389 23.52 6.36 5.43
N ASN A 390 24.41 7.31 5.24
CA ASN A 390 25.87 7.08 5.35
C ASN A 390 26.27 6.69 6.77
N ALA A 391 25.61 7.25 7.79
CA ALA A 391 25.91 6.97 9.18
C ALA A 391 25.30 5.65 9.69
N PHE A 392 24.07 5.31 9.27
CA PHE A 392 23.31 4.18 9.85
C PHE A 392 22.92 3.10 8.84
N GLY A 393 23.15 3.31 7.54
CA GLY A 393 22.78 2.37 6.49
C GLY A 393 21.34 2.52 6.02
N PHE A 394 20.35 2.03 6.76
CA PHE A 394 18.94 1.98 6.37
C PHE A 394 18.70 1.38 4.98
N ARG A 395 19.49 0.36 4.63
CA ARG A 395 19.39 -0.36 3.37
C ARG A 395 18.01 -1.03 3.26
N GLY A 396 17.41 -0.98 2.08
CA GLY A 396 16.09 -1.53 1.80
C GLY A 396 14.92 -0.79 2.45
N THR A 397 15.17 0.31 3.17
CA THR A 397 14.19 1.01 4.02
C THR A 397 14.04 2.46 3.59
N PRO A 398 12.82 2.93 3.28
CA PRO A 398 12.55 4.35 3.05
C PRO A 398 12.65 5.15 4.35
N LEU A 399 13.08 6.41 4.25
CA LEU A 399 13.07 7.36 5.35
C LEU A 399 12.04 8.45 5.09
N ARG A 400 11.24 8.79 6.09
CA ARG A 400 10.28 9.89 6.02
C ARG A 400 10.77 11.11 6.77
N PHE A 401 10.59 12.29 6.16
CA PHE A 401 10.96 13.58 6.75
C PHE A 401 9.73 14.46 6.85
N ILE A 402 9.46 14.95 8.05
CA ILE A 402 8.40 15.90 8.33
C ILE A 402 9.07 17.22 8.72
N ILE A 403 8.84 18.27 7.93
CA ILE A 403 9.41 19.59 8.21
C ILE A 403 8.42 20.39 9.04
N ARG A 404 8.84 20.86 10.23
CA ARG A 404 8.04 21.69 11.11
C ARG A 404 8.71 23.04 11.35
N GLU A 405 7.91 24.09 11.32
CA GLU A 405 8.37 25.43 11.69
C GLU A 405 8.37 25.57 13.21
N ARG A 406 9.46 26.12 13.72
CA ARG A 406 9.56 26.61 15.09
C ARG A 406 9.80 28.11 15.03
N LYS A 407 8.88 28.90 15.63
CA LYS A 407 9.13 30.33 15.85
C LYS A 407 10.27 30.46 16.87
N GLU A 408 11.26 31.31 16.58
CA GLU A 408 12.18 31.75 17.64
C GLU A 408 11.33 32.51 18.66
N ASP A 409 11.27 32.02 19.90
CA ASP A 409 10.76 32.82 21.02
C ASP A 409 11.66 34.04 21.10
N LYS A 410 11.05 35.22 20.89
CA LYS A 410 11.74 36.51 20.98
C LYS A 410 12.07 36.83 22.41
#